data_44bf49553b2af1a5cc38ff51e181549c
#
_entry.id   44bf49553b2af1a5cc38ff51e181549c
#
_cell.length_a   1.000
_cell.length_b   1.000
_cell.length_c   1.000
_cell.angle_alpha   90.00
_cell.angle_beta   90.00
_cell.angle_gamma   90.00
#
_symmetry.space_group_name_H-M   'P 1'
#
loop_
_entity.id
_entity.type
_entity.pdbx_description
1 polymer ?
#
loop_
_entity_poly.entity_id
_entity_poly.type
_entity_poly.pdbx_seq_one_letter_code
_entity_poly.pdbx_strand_id
1 'polypeptide(L)'
;GSVYIDELRFRDNNITTHVTNANLELTTDGTGTIELQTNTNVTGDLTVSGAFIGSRQTISGAGAINLTTLFTEITTTGTDAYSLANGTVGQVKIITMAVNGGDATITPTTFANGTSMTMDAVHDSVTLIYGASGWVVLASQNVTINA
;
A
#
# COMPACT_ATOMS: atom_id res chain seq x y z
N GLY A 1 -38.65 -9.72 7.22
CA GLY A 1 -37.71 -9.45 6.14
C GLY A 1 -37.97 -10.35 4.97
N SER A 2 -37.82 -9.87 3.74
CA SER A 2 -38.00 -10.66 2.52
C SER A 2 -36.62 -10.98 1.93
N VAL A 3 -36.39 -12.24 1.62
CA VAL A 3 -35.24 -12.67 0.83
C VAL A 3 -35.76 -13.02 -0.57
N TYR A 4 -35.39 -12.21 -1.55
CA TYR A 4 -35.68 -12.51 -2.95
C TYR A 4 -34.39 -13.07 -3.55
N ILE A 5 -34.39 -14.35 -3.96
CA ILE A 5 -33.29 -14.99 -4.66
C ILE A 5 -33.83 -15.44 -6.02
N ASP A 6 -33.73 -14.58 -7.01
CA ASP A 6 -34.24 -14.89 -8.37
C ASP A 6 -33.04 -15.33 -9.27
N GLU A 7 -32.04 -14.52 -9.42
CA GLU A 7 -30.92 -14.76 -10.34
C GLU A 7 -29.57 -15.02 -9.61
N LEU A 8 -29.59 -15.12 -8.28
CA LEU A 8 -28.41 -15.37 -7.47
C LEU A 8 -28.36 -16.84 -7.05
N ARG A 9 -27.25 -17.49 -7.33
CA ARG A 9 -26.99 -18.87 -6.94
C ARG A 9 -25.96 -18.93 -5.81
N PHE A 10 -26.33 -19.58 -4.72
CA PHE A 10 -25.42 -20.02 -3.66
C PHE A 10 -25.13 -21.50 -3.87
N ARG A 11 -23.89 -21.86 -4.10
CA ARG A 11 -23.44 -23.23 -4.24
C ARG A 11 -22.10 -23.40 -3.57
N ASP A 12 -22.04 -24.33 -2.60
CA ASP A 12 -20.89 -24.52 -1.74
C ASP A 12 -20.49 -23.17 -1.09
N ASN A 13 -19.31 -22.66 -1.39
CA ASN A 13 -18.82 -21.35 -0.93
C ASN A 13 -18.83 -20.27 -2.02
N ASN A 14 -19.59 -20.47 -3.09
CA ASN A 14 -19.66 -19.51 -4.22
C ASN A 14 -20.97 -18.75 -4.26
N ILE A 15 -20.90 -17.48 -4.58
CA ILE A 15 -22.02 -16.61 -4.93
C ILE A 15 -21.86 -16.25 -6.41
N THR A 16 -22.79 -16.67 -7.27
CA THR A 16 -22.70 -16.43 -8.71
C THR A 16 -24.03 -15.90 -9.24
N THR A 17 -23.98 -15.11 -10.32
CA THR A 17 -25.16 -14.79 -11.10
C THR A 17 -25.57 -15.99 -11.96
N HIS A 18 -26.87 -16.21 -12.14
CA HIS A 18 -27.41 -17.29 -12.95
C HIS A 18 -27.58 -16.89 -14.42
N VAL A 19 -27.69 -15.62 -14.68
CA VAL A 19 -27.89 -15.07 -16.03
C VAL A 19 -26.53 -14.71 -16.66
N THR A 20 -26.34 -15.10 -17.91
CA THR A 20 -25.13 -14.79 -18.68
C THR A 20 -24.96 -13.28 -18.83
N ASN A 21 -23.75 -12.76 -18.56
CA ASN A 21 -23.39 -11.34 -18.61
C ASN A 21 -24.12 -10.44 -17.58
N ALA A 22 -24.73 -11.01 -16.54
CA ALA A 22 -25.27 -10.24 -15.44
C ALA A 22 -24.15 -9.85 -14.44
N ASN A 23 -24.22 -8.63 -13.92
CA ASN A 23 -23.34 -8.16 -12.85
C ASN A 23 -23.78 -8.73 -11.50
N LEU A 24 -22.84 -9.04 -10.63
CA LEU A 24 -23.12 -9.20 -9.20
C LEU A 24 -22.90 -7.84 -8.52
N GLU A 25 -23.98 -7.23 -8.09
CA GLU A 25 -23.97 -5.93 -7.39
C GLU A 25 -24.09 -6.16 -5.88
N LEU A 26 -23.12 -5.63 -5.13
CA LEU A 26 -23.14 -5.61 -3.67
C LEU A 26 -23.30 -4.15 -3.24
N THR A 27 -24.48 -3.81 -2.73
CA THR A 27 -24.78 -2.45 -2.28
C THR A 27 -25.25 -2.46 -0.84
N THR A 28 -25.01 -1.38 -0.13
CA THR A 28 -25.53 -1.15 1.21
C THR A 28 -26.60 -0.08 1.18
N ASP A 29 -27.55 -0.15 2.11
CA ASP A 29 -28.53 0.90 2.30
C ASP A 29 -27.96 2.00 3.21
N GLY A 30 -28.23 3.26 2.85
CA GLY A 30 -27.80 4.43 3.61
C GLY A 30 -26.29 4.61 3.66
N THR A 31 -25.72 4.72 4.85
CA THR A 31 -24.29 4.99 5.09
C THR A 31 -23.47 3.73 5.37
N GLY A 32 -24.02 2.55 5.15
CA GLY A 32 -23.32 1.29 5.35
C GLY A 32 -22.13 1.11 4.40
N THR A 33 -21.23 0.19 4.73
CA THR A 33 -20.07 -0.20 3.91
C THR A 33 -20.09 -1.69 3.62
N ILE A 34 -19.48 -2.10 2.51
CA ILE A 34 -19.17 -3.51 2.24
C ILE A 34 -17.74 -3.74 2.74
N GLU A 35 -17.59 -4.57 3.76
CA GLU A 35 -16.31 -4.90 4.36
C GLU A 35 -15.82 -6.27 3.92
N LEU A 36 -14.64 -6.31 3.32
CA LEU A 36 -13.90 -7.53 3.00
C LEU A 36 -12.79 -7.70 4.04
N GLN A 37 -13.05 -8.47 5.09
CA GLN A 37 -12.19 -8.56 6.29
C GLN A 37 -10.93 -9.39 6.12
N THR A 38 -10.79 -10.10 5.00
CA THR A 38 -9.60 -10.91 4.68
C THR A 38 -8.97 -10.45 3.39
N ASN A 39 -7.84 -11.05 3.02
CA ASN A 39 -7.19 -10.76 1.74
C ASN A 39 -8.15 -11.04 0.59
N THR A 40 -8.33 -10.05 -0.28
CA THR A 40 -9.18 -10.14 -1.46
C THR A 40 -8.32 -10.33 -2.70
N ASN A 41 -8.57 -11.39 -3.45
CA ASN A 41 -7.90 -11.64 -4.72
C ASN A 41 -8.84 -11.25 -5.88
N VAL A 42 -8.43 -10.26 -6.67
CA VAL A 42 -9.11 -9.85 -7.89
C VAL A 42 -8.31 -10.41 -9.08
N THR A 43 -8.90 -11.36 -9.81
CA THR A 43 -8.23 -12.00 -10.96
C THR A 43 -8.33 -11.22 -12.26
N GLY A 44 -9.23 -10.24 -12.32
CA GLY A 44 -9.37 -9.29 -13.43
C GLY A 44 -8.91 -7.89 -13.02
N ASP A 45 -9.31 -6.89 -13.79
CA ASP A 45 -9.02 -5.51 -13.48
C ASP A 45 -9.85 -5.03 -12.28
N LEU A 46 -9.25 -4.21 -11.41
CA LEU A 46 -9.95 -3.48 -10.36
C LEU A 46 -10.12 -2.03 -10.78
N THR A 47 -11.36 -1.62 -11.05
CA THR A 47 -11.71 -0.23 -11.33
C THR A 47 -12.25 0.43 -10.06
N VAL A 48 -11.60 1.50 -9.62
CA VAL A 48 -12.04 2.32 -8.48
C VAL A 48 -12.49 3.67 -9.01
N SER A 49 -13.79 3.96 -8.96
CA SER A 49 -14.36 5.23 -9.46
C SER A 49 -14.19 6.39 -8.48
N GLY A 50 -13.92 6.10 -7.23
CA GLY A 50 -13.61 7.08 -6.19
C GLY A 50 -12.13 7.15 -5.87
N ALA A 51 -11.78 7.77 -4.75
CA ALA A 51 -10.41 7.80 -4.27
C ALA A 51 -9.97 6.40 -3.78
N PHE A 52 -8.75 5.98 -4.16
CA PHE A 52 -8.08 4.86 -3.51
C PHE A 52 -7.40 5.35 -2.24
N ILE A 53 -7.85 4.88 -1.08
CA ILE A 53 -7.32 5.27 0.23
C ILE A 53 -6.49 4.10 0.78
N GLY A 54 -5.17 4.24 0.77
CA GLY A 54 -4.26 3.28 1.38
C GLY A 54 -4.05 3.54 2.88
N SER A 55 -3.77 2.50 3.62
CA SER A 55 -3.44 2.61 5.04
C SER A 55 -2.10 3.33 5.25
N ARG A 56 -1.98 4.04 6.40
CA ARG A 56 -0.80 4.85 6.78
C ARG A 56 -0.11 4.29 8.03
N GLN A 57 1.22 4.30 7.99
CA GLN A 57 2.10 4.24 9.16
C GLN A 57 2.62 5.64 9.47
N THR A 58 2.69 6.00 10.74
CA THR A 58 3.48 7.13 11.24
C THR A 58 4.58 6.56 12.13
N ILE A 59 5.83 6.95 11.90
CA ILE A 59 6.98 6.51 12.68
C ILE A 59 7.80 7.72 13.12
N SER A 60 8.16 7.77 14.40
CA SER A 60 8.99 8.83 14.99
C SER A 60 10.28 8.25 15.52
N GLY A 61 11.42 8.85 15.16
CA GLY A 61 12.75 8.30 15.45
C GLY A 61 13.05 7.06 14.63
N ALA A 62 14.25 6.50 14.83
CA ALA A 62 14.72 5.32 14.10
C ALA A 62 13.81 4.10 14.26
N GLY A 63 13.69 3.25 13.22
CA GLY A 63 12.88 2.04 13.32
C GLY A 63 12.59 1.34 11.99
N ALA A 64 11.64 0.41 12.02
CA ALA A 64 11.26 -0.38 10.86
C ALA A 64 10.04 0.21 10.15
N ILE A 65 10.17 0.43 8.85
CA ILE A 65 9.05 0.75 7.98
C ILE A 65 8.31 -0.55 7.71
N ASN A 66 7.00 -0.60 8.06
CA ASN A 66 6.20 -1.80 7.90
C ASN A 66 5.81 -2.04 6.44
N LEU A 67 5.44 -3.28 6.13
CA LEU A 67 4.99 -3.70 4.81
C LEU A 67 3.45 -3.77 4.69
N THR A 68 2.74 -3.53 5.78
CA THR A 68 1.28 -3.69 5.84
C THR A 68 0.51 -2.43 5.44
N THR A 69 1.21 -1.29 5.34
CA THR A 69 0.62 -0.01 4.92
C THR A 69 1.18 0.43 3.58
N LEU A 70 0.36 1.08 2.77
CA LEU A 70 0.79 1.68 1.50
C LEU A 70 1.73 2.86 1.73
N PHE A 71 1.42 3.69 2.73
CA PHE A 71 2.04 4.98 2.96
C PHE A 71 2.72 5.03 4.34
N THR A 72 3.92 5.61 4.41
CA THR A 72 4.63 5.87 5.68
C THR A 72 5.05 7.33 5.75
N GLU A 73 4.68 8.00 6.83
CA GLU A 73 5.20 9.30 7.22
C GLU A 73 6.25 9.12 8.29
N ILE A 74 7.46 9.62 8.04
CA ILE A 74 8.55 9.61 9.02
C ILE A 74 8.71 11.00 9.66
N THR A 75 8.95 10.97 10.97
CA THR A 75 9.35 12.13 11.76
C THR A 75 10.71 11.82 12.36
N THR A 76 11.76 12.52 11.90
CA THR A 76 13.07 12.36 12.51
C THR A 76 13.21 13.21 13.78
N THR A 77 13.93 12.69 14.75
CA THR A 77 14.24 13.36 16.02
C THR A 77 15.75 13.71 16.13
N GLY A 78 16.50 13.28 15.17
CA GLY A 78 17.93 13.45 14.95
C GLY A 78 18.28 12.75 13.64
N THR A 79 19.53 12.38 13.43
CA THR A 79 19.91 11.49 12.33
C THR A 79 19.42 10.09 12.65
N ASP A 80 18.35 9.67 11.98
CA ASP A 80 17.62 8.44 12.26
C ASP A 80 17.79 7.40 11.14
N ALA A 81 17.98 6.13 11.52
CA ALA A 81 18.10 5.00 10.62
C ALA A 81 16.79 4.21 10.55
N TYR A 82 16.32 3.96 9.32
CA TYR A 82 15.12 3.18 9.05
C TYR A 82 15.46 1.94 8.25
N SER A 83 14.85 0.81 8.59
CA SER A 83 14.93 -0.40 7.80
C SER A 83 13.66 -0.62 7.00
N LEU A 84 13.80 -1.22 5.81
CA LEU A 84 12.69 -1.65 4.98
C LEU A 84 12.93 -3.11 4.56
N ALA A 85 12.13 -4.04 5.08
CA ALA A 85 12.23 -5.44 4.74
C ALA A 85 11.86 -5.69 3.26
N ASN A 86 12.17 -6.88 2.74
CA ASN A 86 11.74 -7.28 1.41
C ASN A 86 10.21 -7.37 1.32
N GLY A 87 9.65 -6.84 0.24
CA GLY A 87 8.23 -6.88 -0.04
C GLY A 87 7.80 -8.13 -0.81
N THR A 88 6.55 -8.12 -1.23
CA THR A 88 6.02 -9.06 -2.22
C THR A 88 6.11 -8.43 -3.61
N VAL A 89 6.45 -9.20 -4.64
CA VAL A 89 6.54 -8.70 -6.02
C VAL A 89 5.23 -7.97 -6.42
N GLY A 90 5.38 -6.75 -6.91
CA GLY A 90 4.28 -5.84 -7.23
C GLY A 90 3.84 -4.94 -6.07
N GLN A 91 4.37 -5.13 -4.86
CA GLN A 91 4.04 -4.28 -3.72
C GLN A 91 4.57 -2.86 -3.92
N VAL A 92 3.71 -1.87 -3.72
CA VAL A 92 4.04 -0.44 -3.74
C VAL A 92 4.21 0.08 -2.31
N LYS A 93 5.21 0.94 -2.11
CA LYS A 93 5.45 1.66 -0.85
C LYS A 93 5.75 3.12 -1.14
N ILE A 94 5.06 4.01 -0.43
CA ILE A 94 5.28 5.46 -0.50
C ILE A 94 5.80 5.90 0.86
N ILE A 95 6.89 6.66 0.87
CA ILE A 95 7.51 7.16 2.10
C ILE A 95 7.72 8.66 1.94
N THR A 96 7.37 9.44 2.96
CA THR A 96 7.62 10.88 3.00
C THR A 96 8.14 11.32 4.37
N MET A 97 8.96 12.36 4.38
CA MET A 97 9.38 13.03 5.60
C MET A 97 8.36 14.10 6.00
N ALA A 98 7.68 13.89 7.12
CA ALA A 98 6.70 14.85 7.66
C ALA A 98 7.36 15.91 8.56
N VAL A 99 8.37 15.52 9.34
CA VAL A 99 9.13 16.43 10.20
C VAL A 99 10.61 16.07 10.09
N ASN A 100 11.46 17.08 9.93
CA ASN A 100 12.90 16.96 9.87
C ASN A 100 13.53 17.46 11.19
N GLY A 101 13.97 16.52 12.05
CA GLY A 101 14.84 16.78 13.20
C GLY A 101 16.30 16.39 12.92
N GLY A 102 16.60 15.92 11.72
CA GLY A 102 17.88 15.46 11.18
C GLY A 102 17.65 14.47 10.05
N ASP A 103 18.69 14.03 9.38
CA ASP A 103 18.60 13.18 8.20
C ASP A 103 17.98 11.81 8.50
N ALA A 104 17.13 11.33 7.60
CA ALA A 104 16.61 9.97 7.60
C ALA A 104 17.37 9.10 6.59
N THR A 105 18.03 8.06 7.07
CA THR A 105 18.64 7.04 6.20
C THR A 105 17.75 5.80 6.16
N ILE A 106 17.20 5.49 5.00
CA ILE A 106 16.36 4.31 4.78
C ILE A 106 17.19 3.24 4.08
N THR A 107 17.34 2.08 4.71
CA THR A 107 18.12 0.94 4.19
C THR A 107 17.19 -0.23 3.88
N PRO A 108 16.79 -0.43 2.61
CA PRO A 108 16.06 -1.63 2.20
C PRO A 108 16.94 -2.87 2.31
N THR A 109 16.36 -4.01 2.71
CA THR A 109 17.10 -5.30 2.77
C THR A 109 17.66 -5.69 1.40
N THR A 110 16.89 -5.49 0.33
CA THR A 110 17.35 -5.63 -1.05
C THR A 110 16.91 -4.40 -1.83
N PHE A 111 17.87 -3.64 -2.33
CA PHE A 111 17.65 -2.38 -3.03
C PHE A 111 18.32 -2.39 -4.40
N ALA A 112 17.53 -2.30 -5.46
CA ALA A 112 18.03 -2.41 -6.83
C ALA A 112 18.77 -1.15 -7.31
N ASN A 113 18.53 0.01 -6.67
CA ASN A 113 19.10 1.28 -7.10
C ASN A 113 20.39 1.68 -6.35
N GLY A 114 20.77 0.92 -5.31
CA GLY A 114 21.94 1.24 -4.48
C GLY A 114 21.93 0.48 -3.15
N THR A 115 22.41 1.12 -2.10
CA THR A 115 22.45 0.53 -0.75
C THR A 115 21.45 1.15 0.21
N SER A 116 21.18 2.45 0.08
CA SER A 116 20.25 3.19 0.94
C SER A 116 19.73 4.44 0.25
N MET A 117 18.78 5.10 0.92
CA MET A 117 18.22 6.38 0.52
C MET A 117 18.31 7.35 1.69
N THR A 118 18.63 8.62 1.41
CA THR A 118 18.66 9.69 2.40
C THR A 118 17.63 10.76 2.07
N MET A 119 16.82 11.11 3.06
CA MET A 119 15.92 12.25 3.07
C MET A 119 16.46 13.26 4.10
N ASP A 120 16.62 14.53 3.71
CA ASP A 120 17.23 15.56 4.54
C ASP A 120 16.35 16.80 4.72
N ALA A 121 15.16 16.82 4.13
CA ALA A 121 14.22 17.91 4.23
C ALA A 121 12.76 17.43 4.37
N VAL A 122 11.94 18.28 4.97
CA VAL A 122 10.48 18.07 5.02
C VAL A 122 9.92 18.00 3.60
N HIS A 123 9.01 17.09 3.36
CA HIS A 123 8.38 16.75 2.06
C HIS A 123 9.28 15.97 1.09
N ASP A 124 10.50 15.61 1.44
CA ASP A 124 11.21 14.57 0.69
C ASP A 124 10.37 13.31 0.64
N SER A 125 10.32 12.69 -0.54
CA SER A 125 9.44 11.56 -0.73
C SER A 125 9.97 10.57 -1.77
N VAL A 126 9.64 9.30 -1.59
CA VAL A 126 9.96 8.24 -2.54
C VAL A 126 8.78 7.30 -2.72
N THR A 127 8.54 6.91 -3.97
CA THR A 127 7.64 5.83 -4.33
C THR A 127 8.46 4.65 -4.82
N LEU A 128 8.27 3.51 -4.20
CA LEU A 128 8.99 2.27 -4.46
C LEU A 128 8.03 1.19 -4.96
N ILE A 129 8.54 0.30 -5.79
CA ILE A 129 7.89 -0.98 -6.11
C ILE A 129 8.86 -2.12 -5.82
N TYR A 130 8.35 -3.23 -5.25
CA TYR A 130 9.15 -4.43 -5.05
C TYR A 130 9.11 -5.31 -6.30
N GLY A 131 10.26 -5.49 -6.92
CA GLY A 131 10.44 -6.32 -8.12
C GLY A 131 11.27 -7.57 -7.83
N ALA A 132 11.65 -8.28 -8.88
CA ALA A 132 12.50 -9.47 -8.80
C ALA A 132 13.89 -9.19 -8.21
N SER A 133 14.40 -7.95 -8.38
CA SER A 133 15.72 -7.52 -7.90
C SER A 133 15.67 -6.73 -6.58
N GLY A 134 14.52 -6.73 -5.90
CA GLY A 134 14.32 -5.94 -4.68
C GLY A 134 13.49 -4.68 -4.90
N TRP A 135 13.60 -3.73 -3.99
CA TRP A 135 12.94 -2.44 -4.10
C TRP A 135 13.55 -1.58 -5.20
N VAL A 136 12.68 -1.05 -6.06
CA VAL A 136 13.04 -0.18 -7.20
C VAL A 136 12.38 1.18 -6.98
N VAL A 137 13.11 2.27 -7.16
CA VAL A 137 12.57 3.64 -7.13
C VAL A 137 11.78 3.90 -8.40
N LEU A 138 10.48 4.17 -8.27
CA LEU A 138 9.63 4.61 -9.38
C LEU A 138 9.66 6.13 -9.53
N ALA A 139 9.65 6.86 -8.41
CA ALA A 139 9.74 8.31 -8.37
C ALA A 139 10.34 8.75 -7.04
N SER A 140 11.04 9.87 -7.04
CA SER A 140 11.55 10.49 -5.82
C SER A 140 11.57 12.01 -5.97
N GLN A 141 11.41 12.70 -4.83
CA GLN A 141 11.59 14.14 -4.70
C GLN A 141 12.64 14.39 -3.63
N ASN A 142 13.74 15.02 -4.01
CA ASN A 142 14.88 15.40 -3.14
C ASN A 142 15.44 14.27 -2.29
N VAL A 143 15.38 13.03 -2.78
CA VAL A 143 15.93 11.85 -2.10
C VAL A 143 17.26 11.48 -2.73
N THR A 144 18.30 11.41 -1.93
CA THR A 144 19.62 10.96 -2.37
C THR A 144 19.69 9.44 -2.33
N ILE A 145 20.03 8.82 -3.47
CA ILE A 145 20.27 7.38 -3.56
C ILE A 145 21.77 7.14 -3.34
N ASN A 146 22.09 6.36 -2.32
CA ASN A 146 23.47 6.03 -1.97
C ASN A 146 23.86 4.70 -2.64
N ALA A 147 25.04 4.67 -3.28
CA ALA A 147 25.58 3.49 -3.97
C ALA A 147 26.19 2.48 -2.98
#